data_ec572e46902680bfc320c26209a07d2b
#
_entry.id   ec572e46902680bfc320c26209a07d2b
#
_cell.length_a   1.000
_cell.length_b   1.000
_cell.length_c   1.000
_cell.angle_alpha   90.00
_cell.angle_beta   90.00
_cell.angle_gamma   90.00
#
_symmetry.space_group_name_H-M   'P 1'
#
loop_
_entity.id
_entity.type
_entity.pdbx_description
1 polymer ?
#
loop_
_entity_poly.entity_id
_entity_poly.type
_entity_poly.pdbx_seq_one_letter_code
_entity_poly.pdbx_strand_id
1 'polypeptide(L)'
;MNQKEFEKKFVNKIIHGDCLKVIKEWPDNCVDLVLTDPPYGIEYDYDQYQDTEENLQHVIDNIFPRLINIGVRVSSFCGVQNISKYPQANWVFSWNWRGTNTFGYYGINQWQPILCYGKDITGFGSINGMIKSDSIYYEGGNCDEKKCFEKHPCPKNIGIMTRLIRRLSNKDNLILDPFCGSGTTCVAAKMLGRRYIGIDISKEYCELSRMRLKGLDTGISVTQQKQGFKGLLG
;
A
#
# COMPACT_ATOMS: atom_id res chain seq x y z
N MET A 1 10.57 -10.33 -20.34
CA MET A 1 11.56 -9.50 -19.61
C MET A 1 12.29 -10.40 -18.61
N ASN A 2 13.64 -10.37 -18.58
CA ASN A 2 14.40 -11.15 -17.60
C ASN A 2 14.50 -10.43 -16.25
N GLN A 3 14.94 -11.15 -15.17
CA GLN A 3 14.99 -10.63 -13.81
C GLN A 3 15.88 -9.37 -13.67
N LYS A 4 17.03 -9.32 -14.32
CA LYS A 4 17.95 -8.17 -14.25
C LYS A 4 17.35 -6.92 -14.91
N GLU A 5 16.67 -7.09 -16.02
CA GLU A 5 15.96 -6.00 -16.73
C GLU A 5 14.79 -5.50 -15.87
N PHE A 6 14.02 -6.41 -15.26
CA PHE A 6 12.94 -6.06 -14.33
C PHE A 6 13.46 -5.22 -13.17
N GLU A 7 14.50 -5.69 -12.47
CA GLU A 7 15.08 -4.98 -11.34
C GLU A 7 15.59 -3.58 -11.72
N LYS A 8 16.36 -3.47 -12.79
CA LYS A 8 16.88 -2.18 -13.29
C LYS A 8 15.76 -1.21 -13.66
N LYS A 9 14.67 -1.72 -14.23
CA LYS A 9 13.57 -0.91 -14.74
C LYS A 9 12.63 -0.43 -13.65
N PHE A 10 12.33 -1.25 -12.64
CA PHE A 10 11.22 -1.03 -11.73
C PHE A 10 11.59 -0.91 -10.25
N VAL A 11 12.62 -1.63 -9.77
CA VAL A 11 12.91 -1.69 -8.34
C VAL A 11 13.38 -0.36 -7.78
N ASN A 12 12.89 -0.01 -6.58
CA ASN A 12 13.10 1.24 -5.86
C ASN A 12 12.65 2.49 -6.64
N LYS A 13 11.54 2.35 -7.39
CA LYS A 13 10.96 3.46 -8.16
C LYS A 13 9.48 3.65 -7.88
N ILE A 14 9.04 4.90 -8.10
CA ILE A 14 7.64 5.28 -8.22
C ILE A 14 7.34 5.52 -9.71
N ILE A 15 6.38 4.80 -10.24
CA ILE A 15 6.01 4.75 -11.65
C ILE A 15 4.69 5.47 -11.82
N HIS A 16 4.66 6.49 -12.68
CA HIS A 16 3.44 7.14 -13.09
C HIS A 16 2.80 6.34 -14.24
N GLY A 17 1.59 5.87 -14.04
CA GLY A 17 0.85 5.14 -15.07
C GLY A 17 -0.28 4.27 -14.53
N ASP A 18 -1.06 3.75 -15.45
CA ASP A 18 -2.08 2.74 -15.19
C ASP A 18 -1.40 1.43 -14.76
N CYS A 19 -1.73 0.96 -13.56
CA CYS A 19 -1.08 -0.20 -12.96
C CYS A 19 -1.27 -1.46 -13.81
N LEU A 20 -2.44 -1.70 -14.40
CA LEU A 20 -2.70 -2.85 -15.25
C LEU A 20 -1.76 -2.88 -16.47
N LYS A 21 -1.56 -1.73 -17.11
CA LYS A 21 -0.64 -1.60 -18.26
C LYS A 21 0.81 -1.84 -17.84
N VAL A 22 1.20 -1.31 -16.68
CA VAL A 22 2.57 -1.44 -16.17
C VAL A 22 2.92 -2.88 -15.81
N ILE A 23 2.00 -3.59 -15.10
CA ILE A 23 2.27 -4.95 -14.60
C ILE A 23 1.96 -6.06 -15.61
N LYS A 24 1.38 -5.73 -16.77
CA LYS A 24 0.86 -6.69 -17.76
C LYS A 24 1.89 -7.77 -18.13
N GLU A 25 3.11 -7.35 -18.43
CA GLU A 25 4.18 -8.21 -18.92
C GLU A 25 5.17 -8.64 -17.82
N TRP A 26 4.83 -8.40 -16.55
CA TRP A 26 5.73 -8.80 -15.46
C TRP A 26 5.70 -10.31 -15.27
N PRO A 27 6.82 -10.94 -14.89
CA PRO A 27 6.84 -12.36 -14.57
C PRO A 27 5.94 -12.70 -13.37
N ASP A 28 5.48 -13.94 -13.31
CA ASP A 28 4.79 -14.43 -12.13
C ASP A 28 5.76 -14.54 -10.95
N ASN A 29 5.26 -14.31 -9.73
CA ASN A 29 6.03 -14.33 -8.49
C ASN A 29 7.27 -13.41 -8.50
N CYS A 30 7.24 -12.30 -9.26
CA CYS A 30 8.37 -11.36 -9.37
C CYS A 30 8.47 -10.38 -8.19
N VAL A 31 7.45 -10.29 -7.33
CA VAL A 31 7.46 -9.50 -6.10
C VAL A 31 7.13 -10.38 -4.89
N ASP A 32 7.78 -10.12 -3.75
CA ASP A 32 7.61 -10.93 -2.55
C ASP A 32 6.29 -10.64 -1.83
N LEU A 33 5.86 -9.39 -1.86
CA LEU A 33 4.60 -8.94 -1.24
C LEU A 33 3.98 -7.81 -2.06
N VAL A 34 2.73 -7.98 -2.45
CA VAL A 34 1.85 -6.87 -2.81
C VAL A 34 1.14 -6.40 -1.54
N LEU A 35 1.31 -5.14 -1.17
CA LEU A 35 0.58 -4.52 -0.04
C LEU A 35 -0.04 -3.23 -0.53
N THR A 36 -1.38 -3.20 -0.59
CA THR A 36 -2.09 -2.15 -1.31
C THR A 36 -3.42 -1.77 -0.69
N ASP A 37 -3.85 -0.56 -1.02
CA ASP A 37 -5.11 0.05 -0.61
C ASP A 37 -5.82 0.61 -1.87
N PRO A 38 -6.52 -0.26 -2.63
CA PRO A 38 -7.20 0.16 -3.86
C PRO A 38 -8.41 1.04 -3.56
N PRO A 39 -8.94 1.78 -4.55
CA PRO A 39 -10.23 2.45 -4.45
C PRO A 39 -11.38 1.52 -4.04
N TYR A 40 -12.41 2.05 -3.35
CA TYR A 40 -13.47 1.22 -2.74
C TYR A 40 -14.82 1.29 -3.44
N GLY A 41 -14.96 2.11 -4.49
CA GLY A 41 -16.25 2.31 -5.18
C GLY A 41 -17.26 3.06 -4.33
N ILE A 42 -16.83 4.08 -3.60
CA ILE A 42 -17.65 4.89 -2.69
C ILE A 42 -17.76 6.36 -3.14
N GLU A 43 -17.51 6.61 -4.41
CA GLU A 43 -17.56 7.96 -5.04
C GLU A 43 -16.61 8.96 -4.36
N TYR A 44 -15.47 8.46 -3.88
CA TYR A 44 -14.45 9.33 -3.28
C TYR A 44 -13.77 10.17 -4.37
N ASP A 45 -13.57 11.47 -4.09
CA ASP A 45 -12.97 12.42 -5.05
C ASP A 45 -11.44 12.27 -5.08
N TYR A 46 -10.93 11.50 -6.05
CA TYR A 46 -9.52 11.40 -6.38
C TYR A 46 -9.20 12.26 -7.61
N ASP A 47 -8.03 12.86 -7.64
CA ASP A 47 -7.55 13.79 -8.67
C ASP A 47 -7.80 13.33 -10.12
N GLN A 48 -7.47 12.07 -10.45
CA GLN A 48 -7.53 11.54 -11.82
C GLN A 48 -8.26 10.18 -11.92
N TYR A 49 -9.01 9.82 -10.90
CA TYR A 49 -9.69 8.53 -10.84
C TYR A 49 -11.10 8.68 -10.26
N GLN A 50 -12.08 8.15 -10.98
CA GLN A 50 -13.46 8.10 -10.49
C GLN A 50 -13.65 6.82 -9.65
N ASP A 51 -13.88 6.97 -8.37
CA ASP A 51 -14.07 5.88 -7.41
C ASP A 51 -15.49 5.33 -7.46
N THR A 52 -15.92 4.87 -8.64
CA THR A 52 -17.24 4.28 -8.86
C THR A 52 -17.23 2.77 -8.57
N GLU A 53 -18.42 2.21 -8.35
CA GLU A 53 -18.60 0.77 -8.19
C GLU A 53 -18.13 -0.02 -9.43
N GLU A 54 -18.38 0.53 -10.64
CA GLU A 54 -17.93 -0.07 -11.90
C GLU A 54 -16.40 -0.13 -11.98
N ASN A 55 -15.73 0.95 -11.57
CA ASN A 55 -14.27 1.00 -11.55
C ASN A 55 -13.67 0.08 -10.47
N LEU A 56 -14.32 -0.06 -9.31
CA LEU A 56 -13.96 -1.08 -8.32
C LEU A 56 -14.09 -2.49 -8.91
N GLN A 57 -15.21 -2.78 -9.61
CA GLN A 57 -15.39 -4.08 -10.25
C GLN A 57 -14.30 -4.35 -11.29
N HIS A 58 -13.93 -3.33 -12.07
CA HIS A 58 -12.79 -3.44 -13.02
C HIS A 58 -11.47 -3.79 -12.32
N VAL A 59 -11.19 -3.17 -11.16
CA VAL A 59 -9.99 -3.52 -10.35
C VAL A 59 -10.04 -4.97 -9.92
N ILE A 60 -11.19 -5.43 -9.42
CA ILE A 60 -11.37 -6.81 -8.92
C ILE A 60 -11.23 -7.84 -10.04
N ASP A 61 -11.82 -7.57 -11.21
CA ASP A 61 -11.88 -8.55 -12.31
C ASP A 61 -10.59 -8.60 -13.14
N ASN A 62 -9.89 -7.48 -13.30
CA ASN A 62 -8.78 -7.38 -14.24
C ASN A 62 -7.42 -7.17 -13.56
N ILE A 63 -7.36 -6.35 -12.51
CA ILE A 63 -6.08 -6.03 -11.86
C ILE A 63 -5.76 -7.06 -10.79
N PHE A 64 -6.73 -7.39 -9.95
CA PHE A 64 -6.51 -8.23 -8.78
C PHE A 64 -6.02 -9.64 -9.09
N PRO A 65 -6.55 -10.37 -10.11
CA PRO A 65 -6.00 -11.66 -10.53
C PRO A 65 -4.54 -11.54 -10.98
N ARG A 66 -4.18 -10.45 -11.64
CA ARG A 66 -2.81 -10.20 -12.06
C ARG A 66 -1.90 -9.97 -10.85
N LEU A 67 -2.36 -9.24 -9.83
CA LEU A 67 -1.60 -9.05 -8.58
C LEU A 67 -1.34 -10.37 -7.86
N ILE A 68 -2.31 -11.28 -7.84
CA ILE A 68 -2.17 -12.64 -7.26
C ILE A 68 -1.10 -13.45 -8.02
N ASN A 69 -1.01 -13.31 -9.33
CA ASN A 69 -0.03 -14.03 -10.13
C ASN A 69 1.41 -13.50 -9.94
N ILE A 70 1.59 -12.18 -9.92
CA ILE A 70 2.93 -11.57 -9.82
C ILE A 70 3.46 -11.53 -8.39
N GLY A 71 2.58 -11.57 -7.38
CA GLY A 71 2.94 -11.55 -5.97
C GLY A 71 3.03 -12.93 -5.35
N VAL A 72 4.13 -13.23 -4.65
CA VAL A 72 4.21 -14.44 -3.81
C VAL A 72 3.15 -14.37 -2.71
N ARG A 73 2.88 -13.18 -2.21
CA ARG A 73 1.81 -12.83 -1.27
C ARG A 73 1.13 -11.55 -1.69
N VAL A 74 -0.16 -11.48 -1.45
CA VAL A 74 -0.94 -10.26 -1.66
C VAL A 74 -1.72 -9.94 -0.39
N SER A 75 -1.66 -8.70 0.05
CA SER A 75 -2.46 -8.16 1.14
C SER A 75 -3.10 -6.87 0.70
N SER A 76 -4.43 -6.86 0.63
CA SER A 76 -5.21 -5.73 0.16
C SER A 76 -6.19 -5.26 1.21
N PHE A 77 -6.17 -3.99 1.50
CA PHE A 77 -7.28 -3.38 2.21
C PHE A 77 -8.54 -3.42 1.34
N CYS A 78 -9.71 -3.49 1.96
CA CYS A 78 -10.98 -3.32 1.28
C CYS A 78 -12.03 -2.72 2.23
N GLY A 79 -13.12 -2.19 1.67
CA GLY A 79 -14.28 -1.83 2.47
C GLY A 79 -14.98 -3.07 3.01
N VAL A 80 -15.56 -2.99 4.23
CA VAL A 80 -16.29 -4.11 4.84
C VAL A 80 -17.39 -4.65 3.91
N GLN A 81 -18.12 -3.76 3.24
CA GLN A 81 -19.18 -4.10 2.28
C GLN A 81 -18.67 -4.78 1.00
N ASN A 82 -17.38 -4.68 0.72
CA ASN A 82 -16.78 -5.20 -0.51
C ASN A 82 -16.10 -6.57 -0.36
N ILE A 83 -16.03 -7.12 0.86
CA ILE A 83 -15.31 -8.40 1.11
C ILE A 83 -15.79 -9.51 0.17
N SER A 84 -17.11 -9.63 -0.04
CA SER A 84 -17.72 -10.68 -0.88
C SER A 84 -17.50 -10.48 -2.38
N LYS A 85 -17.05 -9.31 -2.83
CA LYS A 85 -16.76 -9.03 -4.24
C LYS A 85 -15.39 -9.52 -4.67
N TYR A 86 -14.45 -9.61 -3.73
CA TYR A 86 -13.10 -10.09 -3.98
C TYR A 86 -13.03 -11.62 -4.08
N PRO A 87 -12.02 -12.19 -4.76
CA PRO A 87 -11.75 -13.61 -4.68
C PRO A 87 -11.64 -14.08 -3.23
N GLN A 88 -11.98 -15.36 -2.98
CA GLN A 88 -11.88 -15.91 -1.63
C GLN A 88 -10.46 -15.80 -1.09
N ALA A 89 -10.28 -15.05 -0.01
CA ALA A 89 -9.01 -14.87 0.64
C ALA A 89 -8.57 -16.11 1.44
N ASN A 90 -7.27 -16.38 1.52
CA ASN A 90 -6.73 -17.43 2.40
C ASN A 90 -6.85 -17.04 3.87
N TRP A 91 -6.77 -15.73 4.17
CA TRP A 91 -6.92 -15.17 5.51
C TRP A 91 -7.41 -13.73 5.46
N VAL A 92 -8.01 -13.27 6.56
CA VAL A 92 -8.43 -11.86 6.72
C VAL A 92 -7.86 -11.34 8.03
N PHE A 93 -7.09 -10.25 7.95
CA PHE A 93 -6.74 -9.46 9.13
C PHE A 93 -7.79 -8.39 9.38
N SER A 94 -8.03 -8.08 10.64
CA SER A 94 -8.80 -6.92 11.04
C SER A 94 -7.86 -5.82 11.53
N TRP A 95 -7.87 -4.66 10.87
CA TRP A 95 -7.26 -3.45 11.41
C TRP A 95 -8.30 -2.70 12.23
N ASN A 96 -8.07 -2.61 13.52
CA ASN A 96 -9.00 -2.01 14.46
C ASN A 96 -8.46 -0.67 14.97
N TRP A 97 -9.37 0.27 15.19
CA TRP A 97 -9.07 1.58 15.77
C TRP A 97 -10.17 2.03 16.73
N ARG A 98 -9.87 3.04 17.58
CA ARG A 98 -10.85 3.66 18.47
C ARG A 98 -11.09 5.11 18.04
N GLY A 99 -12.29 5.60 18.29
CA GLY A 99 -12.58 7.03 18.20
C GLY A 99 -12.72 7.58 16.77
N THR A 100 -13.18 6.78 15.81
CA THR A 100 -13.53 7.28 14.47
C THR A 100 -15.02 7.55 14.34
N ASN A 101 -15.36 8.52 13.52
CA ASN A 101 -16.73 8.86 13.15
C ASN A 101 -17.15 8.24 11.80
N THR A 102 -16.62 7.06 11.45
CA THR A 102 -17.01 6.38 10.21
C THR A 102 -18.30 5.61 10.48
N PHE A 103 -19.38 6.05 9.86
CA PHE A 103 -20.68 5.39 10.00
C PHE A 103 -20.83 4.28 8.97
N GLY A 104 -21.21 3.10 9.44
CA GLY A 104 -21.66 2.00 8.61
C GLY A 104 -23.19 1.87 8.68
N TYR A 105 -23.74 0.89 7.96
CA TYR A 105 -25.22 0.68 7.87
C TYR A 105 -25.87 0.40 9.24
N TYR A 106 -25.18 -0.31 10.12
CA TYR A 106 -25.66 -0.69 11.45
C TYR A 106 -24.99 0.04 12.61
N GLY A 107 -24.22 1.09 12.37
CA GLY A 107 -23.55 1.85 13.42
C GLY A 107 -22.15 2.29 13.05
N ILE A 108 -21.31 2.50 14.06
CA ILE A 108 -19.94 3.00 13.86
C ILE A 108 -19.03 1.87 13.39
N ASN A 109 -18.37 2.08 12.26
CA ASN A 109 -17.36 1.16 11.76
C ASN A 109 -16.02 1.43 12.47
N GLN A 110 -15.50 0.44 13.19
CA GLN A 110 -14.25 0.54 13.96
C GLN A 110 -13.16 -0.42 13.49
N TRP A 111 -13.33 -1.02 12.33
CA TRP A 111 -12.33 -1.92 11.76
C TRP A 111 -12.34 -1.90 10.23
N GLN A 112 -11.23 -2.29 9.65
CA GLN A 112 -11.09 -2.46 8.21
C GLN A 112 -10.49 -3.84 7.91
N PRO A 113 -11.07 -4.62 7.00
CA PRO A 113 -10.53 -5.88 6.57
C PRO A 113 -9.30 -5.69 5.70
N ILE A 114 -8.35 -6.63 5.84
CA ILE A 114 -7.20 -6.78 4.97
C ILE A 114 -7.22 -8.21 4.46
N LEU A 115 -7.52 -8.38 3.18
CA LEU A 115 -7.61 -9.67 2.52
C LEU A 115 -6.21 -10.17 2.19
N CYS A 116 -5.89 -11.43 2.55
CA CYS A 116 -4.58 -12.00 2.35
C CYS A 116 -4.63 -13.24 1.47
N TYR A 117 -3.71 -13.29 0.50
CA TYR A 117 -3.56 -14.37 -0.47
C TYR A 117 -2.12 -14.87 -0.49
N GLY A 118 -1.93 -16.13 -0.85
CA GLY A 118 -0.63 -16.80 -0.84
C GLY A 118 -0.30 -17.45 0.50
N LYS A 119 0.94 -17.96 0.64
CA LYS A 119 1.36 -18.68 1.85
C LYS A 119 1.94 -17.74 2.90
N ASP A 120 1.63 -17.98 4.17
CA ASP A 120 2.32 -17.31 5.27
C ASP A 120 3.81 -17.75 5.31
N ILE A 121 4.72 -16.77 5.41
CA ILE A 121 6.17 -17.03 5.48
C ILE A 121 6.64 -17.55 6.83
N THR A 122 5.83 -17.40 7.86
CA THR A 122 6.26 -17.63 9.25
C THR A 122 5.75 -18.94 9.83
N GLY A 123 5.01 -19.73 9.05
CA GLY A 123 4.32 -20.92 9.53
C GLY A 123 3.49 -20.64 10.79
N PHE A 124 2.19 -20.75 10.71
CA PHE A 124 1.24 -20.48 11.80
C PHE A 124 1.41 -19.13 12.54
N GLY A 125 1.97 -18.12 11.86
CA GLY A 125 2.01 -16.76 12.41
C GLY A 125 2.89 -16.57 13.64
N SER A 126 3.87 -17.44 13.89
CA SER A 126 4.76 -17.31 15.05
C SER A 126 6.01 -16.47 14.70
N ILE A 127 6.32 -15.48 15.54
CA ILE A 127 7.65 -14.87 15.59
C ILE A 127 8.19 -15.16 16.99
N ASN A 128 9.37 -15.76 17.10
CA ASN A 128 10.02 -16.10 18.37
C ASN A 128 9.12 -16.95 19.30
N GLY A 129 8.33 -17.87 18.72
CA GLY A 129 7.41 -18.74 19.48
C GLY A 129 6.12 -18.08 19.96
N MET A 130 5.87 -16.80 19.66
CA MET A 130 4.62 -16.14 20.00
C MET A 130 3.65 -16.18 18.82
N ILE A 131 2.40 -16.59 19.09
CA ILE A 131 1.30 -16.56 18.12
C ILE A 131 0.94 -15.11 17.82
N LYS A 132 0.94 -14.72 16.54
CA LYS A 132 0.52 -13.38 16.11
C LYS A 132 -1.00 -13.35 15.94
N SER A 133 -1.64 -12.36 16.55
CA SER A 133 -3.06 -12.09 16.34
C SER A 133 -3.33 -11.63 14.90
N ASP A 134 -4.46 -12.02 14.33
CA ASP A 134 -5.03 -11.47 13.09
C ASP A 134 -5.73 -10.12 13.31
N SER A 135 -5.95 -9.76 14.56
CA SER A 135 -6.45 -8.44 14.97
C SER A 135 -5.30 -7.48 15.21
N ILE A 136 -5.24 -6.42 14.43
CA ILE A 136 -4.20 -5.40 14.51
C ILE A 136 -4.80 -4.12 15.11
N TYR A 137 -4.44 -3.81 16.35
CA TYR A 137 -4.80 -2.55 16.99
C TYR A 137 -3.71 -1.52 16.74
N TYR A 138 -4.12 -0.35 16.27
CA TYR A 138 -3.24 0.80 16.13
C TYR A 138 -3.95 2.05 16.60
N GLU A 139 -3.52 2.57 17.74
CA GLU A 139 -4.09 3.77 18.37
C GLU A 139 -3.35 5.07 17.97
N GLY A 140 -2.45 4.99 17.01
CA GLY A 140 -1.77 6.16 16.47
C GLY A 140 -2.81 7.12 15.88
N GLY A 141 -2.95 8.30 16.49
CA GLY A 141 -3.83 9.36 16.01
C GLY A 141 -3.57 9.67 14.53
N ASN A 142 -4.50 10.38 13.91
CA ASN A 142 -4.30 10.97 12.59
C ASN A 142 -2.94 11.68 12.61
N CYS A 143 -1.98 11.18 11.85
CA CYS A 143 -0.65 11.73 11.91
C CYS A 143 -0.70 13.22 11.49
N ASP A 144 0.16 14.03 12.13
CA ASP A 144 0.36 15.43 11.73
C ASP A 144 0.76 15.59 10.25
N GLU A 145 1.05 14.48 9.57
CA GLU A 145 1.22 14.38 8.13
C GLU A 145 0.01 14.91 7.34
N LYS A 146 -1.23 14.91 7.86
CA LYS A 146 -2.37 15.54 7.16
C LYS A 146 -2.12 17.02 6.84
N LYS A 147 -1.41 17.74 7.70
CA LYS A 147 -1.01 19.14 7.43
C LYS A 147 0.04 19.28 6.34
N CYS A 148 0.83 18.23 6.10
CA CYS A 148 1.87 18.23 5.07
C CYS A 148 1.36 17.80 3.69
N PHE A 149 0.17 17.19 3.63
CA PHE A 149 -0.40 16.59 2.40
C PHE A 149 -1.75 17.19 2.05
N GLU A 150 -1.79 18.54 1.91
CA GLU A 150 -3.02 19.27 1.52
C GLU A 150 -3.72 18.71 0.27
N LYS A 151 -3.02 17.88 -0.51
CA LYS A 151 -3.48 17.37 -1.81
C LYS A 151 -3.78 15.87 -1.84
N HIS A 152 -3.45 15.08 -0.81
CA HIS A 152 -3.83 13.65 -0.76
C HIS A 152 -4.91 13.46 0.30
N PRO A 153 -6.12 13.09 -0.12
CA PRO A 153 -7.29 13.15 0.75
C PRO A 153 -7.26 12.14 1.91
N CYS A 154 -6.62 10.99 1.75
CA CYS A 154 -6.64 9.93 2.77
C CYS A 154 -5.36 9.06 2.77
N PRO A 155 -4.20 9.58 3.21
CA PRO A 155 -3.00 8.74 3.31
C PRO A 155 -3.20 7.68 4.41
N LYS A 156 -2.89 6.41 4.11
CA LYS A 156 -2.86 5.37 5.15
C LYS A 156 -1.81 5.70 6.20
N ASN A 157 -2.12 5.35 7.45
CA ASN A 157 -1.20 5.54 8.55
C ASN A 157 0.06 4.68 8.37
N ILE A 158 1.24 5.30 8.50
CA ILE A 158 2.52 4.62 8.31
C ILE A 158 2.76 3.50 9.32
N GLY A 159 2.19 3.60 10.51
CA GLY A 159 2.34 2.59 11.55
C GLY A 159 1.67 1.27 11.19
N ILE A 160 0.45 1.29 10.58
CA ILE A 160 -0.18 0.06 10.13
C ILE A 160 0.60 -0.56 8.97
N MET A 161 1.07 0.25 8.00
CA MET A 161 1.88 -0.24 6.90
C MET A 161 3.19 -0.87 7.39
N THR A 162 3.86 -0.24 8.34
CA THR A 162 5.08 -0.77 8.99
C THR A 162 4.83 -2.11 9.68
N ARG A 163 3.71 -2.26 10.41
CA ARG A 163 3.35 -3.52 11.08
C ARG A 163 3.07 -4.64 10.08
N LEU A 164 2.31 -4.35 9.01
CA LEU A 164 2.01 -5.32 7.96
C LEU A 164 3.28 -5.75 7.21
N ILE A 165 4.13 -4.81 6.82
CA ILE A 165 5.39 -5.12 6.13
C ILE A 165 6.30 -5.99 7.00
N ARG A 166 6.45 -5.67 8.30
CA ARG A 166 7.23 -6.51 9.24
C ARG A 166 6.66 -7.92 9.38
N ARG A 167 5.34 -8.04 9.36
CA ARG A 167 4.65 -9.32 9.51
C ARG A 167 4.73 -10.18 8.25
N LEU A 168 4.61 -9.56 7.07
CA LEU A 168 4.36 -10.25 5.81
C LEU A 168 5.59 -10.34 4.90
N SER A 169 6.72 -9.75 5.32
CA SER A 169 7.95 -9.76 4.53
C SER A 169 9.21 -9.84 5.39
N ASN A 170 10.28 -10.35 4.79
CA ASN A 170 11.63 -10.31 5.34
C ASN A 170 12.40 -9.08 4.84
N LYS A 171 13.55 -8.78 5.48
CA LYS A 171 14.50 -7.78 4.99
C LYS A 171 14.87 -8.11 3.53
N ASP A 172 15.15 -7.09 2.73
CA ASP A 172 15.48 -7.17 1.29
C ASP A 172 14.37 -7.69 0.37
N ASN A 173 13.22 -8.13 0.90
CA ASN A 173 12.07 -8.46 0.07
C ASN A 173 11.60 -7.26 -0.76
N LEU A 174 11.00 -7.55 -1.92
CA LEU A 174 10.43 -6.57 -2.83
C LEU A 174 8.94 -6.39 -2.55
N ILE A 175 8.55 -5.18 -2.21
CA ILE A 175 7.16 -4.78 -1.90
C ILE A 175 6.60 -3.98 -3.08
N LEU A 176 5.43 -4.35 -3.57
CA LEU A 176 4.68 -3.61 -4.58
C LEU A 176 3.43 -2.97 -3.97
N ASP A 177 3.23 -1.69 -4.27
CA ASP A 177 1.94 -1.03 -4.11
C ASP A 177 1.48 -0.46 -5.46
N PRO A 178 0.51 -1.11 -6.14
CA PRO A 178 0.02 -0.69 -7.45
C PRO A 178 -0.96 0.50 -7.40
N PHE A 179 -1.34 0.96 -6.21
CA PHE A 179 -2.18 2.14 -5.95
C PHE A 179 -1.53 3.00 -4.87
N CYS A 180 -0.26 3.38 -5.09
CA CYS A 180 0.59 3.85 -4.00
C CYS A 180 0.24 5.23 -3.46
N GLY A 181 -0.55 6.04 -4.16
CA GLY A 181 -0.95 7.37 -3.72
C GLY A 181 0.26 8.21 -3.30
N SER A 182 0.21 8.73 -2.09
CA SER A 182 1.32 9.47 -1.48
C SER A 182 2.54 8.62 -1.08
N GLY A 183 2.55 7.32 -1.39
CA GLY A 183 3.70 6.41 -1.23
C GLY A 183 3.93 5.86 0.18
N THR A 184 2.92 5.83 1.05
CA THR A 184 3.12 5.40 2.44
C THR A 184 3.66 3.97 2.56
N THR A 185 3.19 3.04 1.73
CA THR A 185 3.71 1.66 1.66
C THR A 185 5.20 1.64 1.26
N CYS A 186 5.57 2.40 0.23
CA CYS A 186 6.95 2.46 -0.27
C CYS A 186 7.90 3.09 0.76
N VAL A 187 7.45 4.16 1.43
CA VAL A 187 8.18 4.81 2.53
C VAL A 187 8.40 3.83 3.67
N ALA A 188 7.35 3.12 4.11
CA ALA A 188 7.45 2.12 5.18
C ALA A 188 8.37 0.95 4.78
N ALA A 189 8.31 0.48 3.54
CA ALA A 189 9.19 -0.56 3.01
C ALA A 189 10.66 -0.11 3.08
N LYS A 190 10.98 1.07 2.57
CA LYS A 190 12.33 1.64 2.60
C LYS A 190 12.85 1.82 4.03
N MET A 191 12.05 2.36 4.95
CA MET A 191 12.41 2.51 6.37
C MET A 191 12.79 1.17 7.03
N LEU A 192 12.20 0.09 6.57
CA LEU A 192 12.42 -1.25 7.10
C LEU A 192 13.49 -2.06 6.36
N GLY A 193 14.22 -1.46 5.42
CA GLY A 193 15.24 -2.14 4.62
C GLY A 193 14.64 -3.14 3.62
N ARG A 194 13.44 -2.86 3.09
CA ARG A 194 12.82 -3.59 1.98
C ARG A 194 12.98 -2.79 0.70
N ARG A 195 13.05 -3.49 -0.43
CA ARG A 195 12.95 -2.88 -1.76
C ARG A 195 11.48 -2.57 -2.06
N TYR A 196 11.21 -1.61 -2.91
CA TYR A 196 9.83 -1.19 -3.19
C TYR A 196 9.60 -0.91 -4.67
N ILE A 197 8.34 -1.00 -5.08
CA ILE A 197 7.82 -0.44 -6.33
C ILE A 197 6.47 0.19 -5.97
N GLY A 198 6.27 1.46 -6.35
CA GLY A 198 4.97 2.12 -6.27
C GLY A 198 4.49 2.45 -7.67
N ILE A 199 3.20 2.29 -7.92
CA ILE A 199 2.56 2.72 -9.17
C ILE A 199 1.36 3.58 -8.80
N ASP A 200 1.17 4.69 -9.52
CA ASP A 200 -0.02 5.51 -9.38
C ASP A 200 -0.36 6.19 -10.70
N ILE A 201 -1.65 6.39 -10.95
CA ILE A 201 -2.14 7.07 -12.14
C ILE A 201 -1.98 8.59 -12.06
N SER A 202 -1.95 9.16 -10.84
CA SER A 202 -1.75 10.57 -10.61
C SER A 202 -0.26 10.92 -10.63
N LYS A 203 0.12 11.80 -11.56
CA LYS A 203 1.48 12.34 -11.63
C LYS A 203 1.86 13.08 -10.35
N GLU A 204 0.92 13.82 -9.78
CA GLU A 204 1.11 14.60 -8.57
C GLU A 204 1.40 13.71 -7.36
N TYR A 205 0.63 12.62 -7.19
CA TYR A 205 0.88 11.64 -6.11
C TYR A 205 2.22 10.94 -6.29
N CYS A 206 2.61 10.62 -7.52
CA CYS A 206 3.94 10.07 -7.82
C CYS A 206 5.06 11.03 -7.42
N GLU A 207 4.93 12.32 -7.70
CA GLU A 207 5.91 13.34 -7.32
C GLU A 207 6.00 13.49 -5.79
N LEU A 208 4.86 13.54 -5.11
CA LEU A 208 4.79 13.56 -3.64
C LEU A 208 5.49 12.33 -3.03
N SER A 209 5.22 11.15 -3.57
CA SER A 209 5.83 9.89 -3.13
C SER A 209 7.35 9.92 -3.27
N ARG A 210 7.85 10.43 -4.40
CA ARG A 210 9.31 10.59 -4.64
C ARG A 210 9.94 11.58 -3.66
N MET A 211 9.26 12.69 -3.35
CA MET A 211 9.74 13.65 -2.35
C MET A 211 9.82 13.04 -0.95
N ARG A 212 8.81 12.27 -0.53
CA ARG A 212 8.83 11.57 0.76
C ARG A 212 9.98 10.57 0.84
N LEU A 213 10.18 9.77 -0.20
CA LEU A 213 11.28 8.80 -0.28
C LEU A 213 12.66 9.47 -0.27
N LYS A 214 12.81 10.60 -0.97
CA LYS A 214 14.01 11.42 -0.93
C LYS A 214 14.24 12.02 0.46
N GLY A 215 13.17 12.40 1.17
CA GLY A 215 13.24 12.90 2.54
C GLY A 215 13.87 11.90 3.51
N LEU A 216 13.66 10.62 3.32
CA LEU A 216 14.32 9.57 4.13
C LEU A 216 15.83 9.53 3.92
N ASP A 217 16.33 9.83 2.71
CA ASP A 217 17.75 9.82 2.42
C ASP A 217 18.46 11.10 2.90
N THR A 218 17.75 12.22 2.84
CA THR A 218 18.34 13.55 3.07
C THR A 218 18.03 14.15 4.44
N GLY A 219 17.07 13.56 5.17
CA GLY A 219 16.54 14.15 6.41
C GLY A 219 15.68 15.40 6.19
N ILE A 220 15.34 15.76 4.95
CA ILE A 220 14.60 16.97 4.59
C ILE A 220 13.12 16.62 4.38
N SER A 221 12.23 17.27 5.11
CA SER A 221 10.79 17.10 4.96
C SER A 221 10.29 17.56 3.57
N VAL A 222 9.12 17.09 3.15
CA VAL A 222 8.47 17.51 1.90
C VAL A 222 8.28 19.03 1.84
N THR A 223 7.87 19.63 2.95
CA THR A 223 7.69 21.10 3.05
C THR A 223 8.99 21.83 2.79
N GLN A 224 10.09 21.42 3.41
CA GLN A 224 11.42 22.00 3.21
C GLN A 224 11.89 21.80 1.76
N GLN A 225 11.67 20.65 1.15
CA GLN A 225 12.01 20.42 -0.26
C GLN A 225 11.23 21.37 -1.19
N LYS A 226 9.93 21.60 -0.95
CA LYS A 226 9.13 22.58 -1.70
C LYS A 226 9.64 24.00 -1.54
N GLN A 227 10.25 24.34 -0.41
CA GLN A 227 10.88 25.64 -0.14
C GLN A 227 12.31 25.75 -0.71
N GLY A 228 12.80 24.74 -1.42
CA GLY A 228 14.11 24.76 -2.07
C GLY A 228 15.29 24.38 -1.18
N PHE A 229 15.05 23.84 0.03
CA PHE A 229 16.12 23.32 0.87
C PHE A 229 16.82 22.14 0.19
N LYS A 230 18.13 22.20 0.09
CA LYS A 230 19.00 21.10 -0.36
C LYS A 230 19.64 20.48 0.88
N GLY A 231 19.64 19.15 1.02
CA GLY A 231 20.26 18.48 2.17
C GLY A 231 21.75 18.76 2.29
N LEU A 232 22.30 18.43 3.47
CA LEU A 232 23.73 18.59 3.78
C LEU A 232 24.66 17.75 2.88
N LEU A 233 24.11 16.87 2.04
CA LEU A 233 24.81 15.93 1.15
C LEU A 233 24.50 16.20 -0.33
N GLY A 234 24.10 17.41 -0.69
CA GLY A 234 23.83 17.84 -2.08
C GLY A 234 24.99 18.58 -2.71
#